data_3d734ad4fc9e7defc71109f888e82d7e
#
_entry.id   3d734ad4fc9e7defc71109f888e82d7e
#
_cell.length_a   1.000
_cell.length_b   1.000
_cell.length_c   1.000
_cell.angle_alpha   90.00
_cell.angle_beta   90.00
_cell.angle_gamma   90.00
#
_symmetry.space_group_name_H-M   'P 1'
#
loop_
_entity.id
_entity.type
_entity.pdbx_description
1 polymer ?
#
loop_
_entity_poly.entity_id
_entity_poly.type
_entity_poly.pdbx_seq_one_letter_code
_entity_poly.pdbx_strand_id
1 'polypeptide(L)'
;DPKWKAPRESKLSFRFYCTQPQKVVLSANRRFTTDLEITASNDWQSMTLPAKQLLSHGVGLSDWSVADSIGIMPKPGSDITKVVFAEFEWVK
;
A
#
# COMPACT_ATOMS: atom_id res chain seq x y z
N ASP A 1 -11.27 -11.47 -6.85
CA ASP A 1 -10.33 -12.56 -7.14
C ASP A 1 -9.91 -13.25 -5.86
N PRO A 2 -10.16 -14.57 -5.72
CA PRO A 2 -9.78 -15.30 -4.50
C PRO A 2 -8.30 -15.19 -4.15
N LYS A 3 -7.45 -14.94 -5.13
CA LYS A 3 -6.01 -14.77 -4.92
C LYS A 3 -5.68 -13.50 -4.15
N TRP A 4 -6.62 -12.57 -4.06
CA TRP A 4 -6.45 -11.33 -3.32
C TRP A 4 -6.71 -11.47 -1.83
N LYS A 5 -7.35 -12.57 -1.41
CA LYS A 5 -7.63 -12.76 0.00
C LYS A 5 -6.34 -13.03 0.76
N ALA A 6 -6.04 -12.12 1.69
CA ALA A 6 -4.86 -12.25 2.52
C ALA A 6 -5.06 -13.33 3.58
N PRO A 7 -4.01 -14.09 3.92
CA PRO A 7 -4.07 -14.94 5.11
C PRO A 7 -4.25 -14.09 6.37
N ARG A 8 -4.78 -14.70 7.42
CA ARG A 8 -4.89 -14.03 8.71
C ARG A 8 -3.52 -13.64 9.23
N GLU A 9 -3.46 -12.47 9.90
CA GLU A 9 -2.25 -11.97 10.54
C GLU A 9 -1.10 -11.75 9.56
N SER A 10 -1.43 -11.51 8.28
CA SER A 10 -0.42 -11.19 7.28
C SER A 10 -0.20 -9.69 7.17
N LYS A 11 0.90 -9.33 6.52
CA LYS A 11 1.23 -7.95 6.17
C LYS A 11 1.34 -7.86 4.66
N LEU A 12 1.05 -6.69 4.11
CA LEU A 12 1.24 -6.45 2.68
C LEU A 12 2.68 -6.03 2.44
N SER A 13 3.36 -6.73 1.56
CA SER A 13 4.72 -6.40 1.15
C SER A 13 4.74 -6.13 -0.35
N PHE A 14 5.50 -5.12 -0.76
CA PHE A 14 5.68 -4.83 -2.18
C PHE A 14 7.00 -4.11 -2.41
N ARG A 15 7.42 -4.11 -3.67
CA ARG A 15 8.61 -3.37 -4.09
C ARG A 15 8.18 -2.20 -4.97
N PHE A 16 9.00 -1.17 -4.96
CA PHE A 16 8.74 0.00 -5.79
C PHE A 16 10.04 0.62 -6.27
N TYR A 17 9.93 1.38 -7.38
CA TYR A 17 11.05 2.10 -7.97
C TYR A 17 10.56 3.45 -8.46
N CYS A 18 11.29 4.51 -8.10
CA CYS A 18 11.03 5.84 -8.66
C CYS A 18 12.30 6.69 -8.56
N THR A 19 12.46 7.60 -9.51
CA THR A 19 13.61 8.51 -9.53
C THR A 19 13.29 9.88 -8.98
N GLN A 20 12.01 10.15 -8.70
CA GLN A 20 11.55 11.41 -8.10
C GLN A 20 10.62 11.09 -6.94
N PRO A 21 10.70 11.83 -5.82
CA PRO A 21 9.82 11.56 -4.68
C PRO A 21 8.35 11.74 -5.06
N GLN A 22 7.49 10.86 -4.60
CA GLN A 22 6.05 10.92 -4.83
C GLN A 22 5.32 10.66 -3.52
N LYS A 23 4.11 11.21 -3.41
CA LYS A 23 3.24 10.94 -2.26
C LYS A 23 1.97 10.29 -2.77
N VAL A 24 1.61 9.17 -2.18
CA VAL A 24 0.44 8.41 -2.60
C VAL A 24 -0.40 8.04 -1.38
N VAL A 25 -1.65 7.67 -1.64
CA VAL A 25 -2.55 7.14 -0.61
C VAL A 25 -2.87 5.71 -0.98
N LEU A 26 -2.59 4.80 -0.05
CA LEU A 26 -3.00 3.41 -0.17
C LEU A 26 -4.32 3.25 0.57
N SER A 27 -5.31 2.61 -0.08
CA SER A 27 -6.62 2.41 0.54
C SER A 27 -7.02 0.93 0.49
N ALA A 28 -7.81 0.52 1.49
CA ALA A 28 -8.45 -0.78 1.53
C ALA A 28 -9.95 -0.58 1.73
N ASN A 29 -10.76 -1.30 0.94
CA ASN A 29 -12.21 -1.23 0.97
C ASN A 29 -12.74 0.20 0.78
N ARG A 30 -11.95 1.08 0.16
CA ARG A 30 -12.28 2.49 -0.07
C ARG A 30 -12.58 3.28 1.23
N ARG A 31 -12.20 2.75 2.38
CA ARG A 31 -12.48 3.36 3.69
C ARG A 31 -11.23 3.56 4.52
N PHE A 32 -10.38 2.53 4.58
CA PHE A 32 -9.16 2.58 5.37
C PHE A 32 -8.03 3.08 4.50
N THR A 33 -7.35 4.12 4.94
CA THR A 33 -6.30 4.77 4.14
C THR A 33 -5.04 5.01 4.95
N THR A 34 -3.92 5.05 4.25
CA THR A 34 -2.65 5.50 4.81
C THR A 34 -1.88 6.27 3.76
N ASP A 35 -1.20 7.33 4.20
CA ASP A 35 -0.33 8.10 3.32
C ASP A 35 1.03 7.43 3.24
N LEU A 36 1.56 7.33 2.03
CA LEU A 36 2.89 6.77 1.79
C LEU A 36 3.77 7.81 1.12
N GLU A 37 4.97 7.97 1.64
CA GLU A 37 5.99 8.77 0.98
C GLU A 37 6.92 7.83 0.23
N ILE A 38 6.91 7.93 -1.09
CA ILE A 38 7.75 7.11 -1.95
C ILE A 38 9.03 7.89 -2.20
N THR A 39 10.12 7.44 -1.60
CA THR A 39 11.40 8.11 -1.70
C THR A 39 12.07 7.77 -3.03
N ALA A 40 12.81 8.74 -3.58
CA ALA A 40 13.56 8.50 -4.82
C ALA A 40 14.81 7.66 -4.56
N SER A 41 15.10 6.74 -5.47
CA SER A 41 16.31 5.92 -5.40
C SER A 41 16.64 5.37 -6.78
N ASN A 42 17.92 5.06 -7.01
CA ASN A 42 18.33 4.37 -8.22
C ASN A 42 18.16 2.85 -8.11
N ASP A 43 17.77 2.37 -6.96
CA ASP A 43 17.57 0.94 -6.70
C ASP A 43 16.12 0.66 -6.33
N TRP A 44 15.70 -0.60 -6.52
CA TRP A 44 14.41 -1.06 -6.03
C TRP A 44 14.38 -0.99 -4.50
N GLN A 45 13.26 -0.51 -3.99
CA GLN A 45 13.01 -0.44 -2.55
C GLN A 45 11.84 -1.37 -2.21
N SER A 46 11.71 -1.72 -0.94
CA SER A 46 10.60 -2.55 -0.48
C SER A 46 9.91 -1.89 0.70
N MET A 47 8.62 -2.21 0.85
CA MET A 47 7.82 -1.71 1.95
C MET A 47 6.91 -2.81 2.45
N THR A 48 6.72 -2.88 3.76
CA THR A 48 5.82 -3.85 4.40
C THR A 48 4.85 -3.08 5.29
N LEU A 49 3.56 -3.32 5.10
CA LEU A 49 2.50 -2.58 5.78
C LEU A 49 1.62 -3.51 6.61
N PRO A 50 1.56 -3.30 7.93
CA PRO A 50 0.56 -3.99 8.74
C PRO A 50 -0.82 -3.38 8.51
N ALA A 51 -1.87 -4.20 8.61
CA ALA A 51 -3.23 -3.74 8.36
C ALA A 51 -3.63 -2.56 9.22
N LYS A 52 -3.25 -2.56 10.49
CA LYS A 52 -3.64 -1.52 11.44
C LYS A 52 -3.08 -0.14 11.10
N GLN A 53 -2.14 -0.05 10.18
CA GLN A 53 -1.62 1.24 9.73
C GLN A 53 -2.64 2.00 8.86
N LEU A 54 -3.58 1.30 8.24
CA LEU A 54 -4.65 1.92 7.47
C LEU A 54 -5.79 2.32 8.41
N LEU A 55 -6.22 3.56 8.34
CA LEU A 55 -7.18 4.13 9.28
C LEU A 55 -8.47 4.57 8.59
N SER A 56 -9.58 4.37 9.28
CA SER A 56 -10.88 4.96 8.93
C SER A 56 -11.46 5.58 10.19
N HIS A 57 -11.61 6.91 10.18
CA HIS A 57 -12.10 7.65 11.35
C HIS A 57 -11.31 7.32 12.63
N GLY A 58 -9.99 7.16 12.51
CA GLY A 58 -9.12 6.87 13.64
C GLY A 58 -9.05 5.41 14.06
N VAL A 59 -9.78 4.53 13.38
CA VAL A 59 -9.79 3.09 13.68
C VAL A 59 -8.98 2.34 12.64
N GLY A 60 -8.01 1.52 13.07
CA GLY A 60 -7.18 0.76 12.18
C GLY A 60 -7.91 -0.44 11.58
N LEU A 61 -7.50 -0.81 10.36
CA LEU A 61 -7.98 -2.04 9.72
C LEU A 61 -7.58 -3.23 10.58
N SER A 62 -8.54 -4.08 10.94
CA SER A 62 -8.29 -5.16 11.90
C SER A 62 -7.34 -6.22 11.36
N ASP A 63 -7.44 -6.54 10.07
CA ASP A 63 -6.60 -7.55 9.44
C ASP A 63 -6.74 -7.43 7.93
N TRP A 64 -5.69 -7.76 7.18
CA TRP A 64 -5.75 -7.74 5.72
C TRP A 64 -6.74 -8.76 5.16
N SER A 65 -7.02 -9.82 5.90
CA SER A 65 -7.96 -10.86 5.44
C SER A 65 -9.38 -10.33 5.23
N VAL A 66 -9.73 -9.19 5.83
CA VAL A 66 -11.06 -8.57 5.63
C VAL A 66 -11.06 -7.54 4.50
N ALA A 67 -9.93 -7.32 3.84
CA ALA A 67 -9.84 -6.39 2.72
C ALA A 67 -10.33 -7.06 1.43
N ASP A 68 -11.31 -6.46 0.79
CA ASP A 68 -11.85 -6.93 -0.49
C ASP A 68 -11.26 -6.19 -1.68
N SER A 69 -10.71 -5.02 -1.44
CA SER A 69 -10.09 -4.22 -2.50
C SER A 69 -8.96 -3.38 -1.94
N ILE A 70 -7.96 -3.12 -2.80
CA ILE A 70 -6.82 -2.28 -2.48
C ILE A 70 -6.65 -1.30 -3.63
N GLY A 71 -6.46 -0.03 -3.31
CA GLY A 71 -6.22 1.00 -4.32
C GLY A 71 -5.05 1.89 -3.93
N ILE A 72 -4.38 2.41 -4.92
CA ILE A 72 -3.28 3.37 -4.74
C ILE A 72 -3.59 4.59 -5.59
N MET A 73 -3.58 5.77 -4.97
CA MET A 73 -3.88 7.03 -5.66
C MET A 73 -2.80 8.07 -5.35
N PRO A 74 -2.44 8.91 -6.33
CA PRO A 74 -1.48 9.98 -6.05
C PRO A 74 -2.15 11.07 -5.21
N LYS A 75 -1.34 11.71 -4.36
CA LYS A 75 -1.77 12.93 -3.68
C LYS A 75 -1.61 14.12 -4.63
N PRO A 76 -2.31 15.24 -4.41
CA PRO A 76 -2.13 16.43 -5.25
C PRO A 76 -0.65 16.82 -5.35
N GLY A 77 -0.20 17.09 -6.56
CA GLY A 77 1.19 17.42 -6.84
C GLY A 77 2.09 16.21 -7.10
N SER A 78 1.57 14.98 -6.96
CA SER A 78 2.32 13.76 -7.25
C SER A 78 1.79 13.10 -8.51
N ASP A 79 2.64 12.29 -9.15
CA ASP A 79 2.30 11.58 -10.38
C ASP A 79 2.59 10.10 -10.21
N ILE A 80 1.52 9.30 -10.10
CA ILE A 80 1.67 7.87 -9.87
C ILE A 80 2.33 7.15 -11.04
N THR A 81 2.29 7.74 -12.24
CA THR A 81 2.98 7.14 -13.40
C THR A 81 4.50 7.17 -13.28
N LYS A 82 5.02 7.95 -12.33
CA LYS A 82 6.47 8.01 -12.06
C LYS A 82 6.95 6.92 -11.12
N VAL A 83 6.04 6.12 -10.58
CA VAL A 83 6.37 5.05 -9.65
C VAL A 83 6.04 3.71 -10.30
N VAL A 84 6.98 2.77 -10.23
CA VAL A 84 6.72 1.39 -10.65
C VAL A 84 6.55 0.55 -9.39
N PHE A 85 5.43 -0.16 -9.30
CA PHE A 85 5.14 -1.08 -8.20
C PHE A 85 5.23 -2.51 -8.71
N ALA A 86 5.76 -3.41 -7.88
CA ALA A 86 5.93 -4.81 -8.27
C ALA A 86 5.95 -5.72 -7.05
N GLU A 87 5.78 -7.00 -7.30
CA GLU A 87 5.96 -8.06 -6.31
C GLU A 87 5.10 -7.88 -5.06
N PHE A 88 3.80 -7.58 -5.26
CA PHE A 88 2.85 -7.56 -4.16
C PHE A 88 2.67 -8.96 -3.61
N GLU A 89 2.86 -9.12 -2.30
CA GLU A 89 2.70 -10.42 -1.65
C GLU A 89 2.26 -10.25 -0.19
N TRP A 90 1.70 -11.32 0.35
CA TRP A 90 1.32 -11.38 1.76
C TRP A 90 2.42 -12.10 2.54
N VAL A 91 2.91 -11.46 3.59
CA VAL A 91 3.97 -12.00 4.46
C VAL A 91 3.50 -12.00 5.90
N LYS A 92 4.06 -12.88 6.70
CA LYS A 92 3.72 -12.94 8.13
C LYS A 92 4.75 -12.24 9.02
#